data_6192b080b54c7da73afb367f27ed1440
#
_entry.id   6192b080b54c7da73afb367f27ed1440
#
_cell.length_a   1.000
_cell.length_b   1.000
_cell.length_c   1.000
_cell.angle_alpha   90.00
_cell.angle_beta   90.00
_cell.angle_gamma   90.00
#
_symmetry.space_group_name_H-M   'P 1'
#
loop_
_entity.id
_entity.type
_entity.pdbx_description
1 polymer ?
#
loop_
_entity_poly.entity_id
_entity_poly.type
_entity_poly.pdbx_seq_one_letter_code
_entity_poly.pdbx_strand_id
1 'polypeptide(L)'
;MITKVPFKTMLVLLLLTSATQAICANIAQNNHIALFLQDHLGDGYSKIGSRVYYRGKEIPNANAGSFQFLGSGYAKDTWKVYFRGAIITDASPSTFQFLGDGYASDAWRVYFYGKPLSNATASSFKVLGNGYSKDPWKAYYLGKEINGANASSFENLGRGYAKDNWSSYYRGEKNDKFAGPNTQPLGGQYAKDNWSVFYKNQKVEEASASTFAYLDDGYAKDAWNLFYRGVKVEGGSPNSFKLIGNGYAADPWVVYYQGVKVKGASPSTFKALGGGYAKDSWAVYYRGQELKGAGASTFEYLDNGYARDAYTKFYRGEKLD
;
A
#
# COMPACT_ATOMS: atom_id res chain seq x y z
N MET A 1 -29.75 -54.71 33.02
CA MET A 1 -28.59 -55.58 32.71
C MET A 1 -27.40 -54.69 32.40
N ILE A 2 -26.47 -54.54 33.36
CA ILE A 2 -25.25 -53.76 33.15
C ILE A 2 -24.19 -54.74 32.67
N THR A 3 -23.86 -54.72 31.41
CA THR A 3 -22.78 -55.53 30.83
C THR A 3 -21.43 -55.02 31.33
N LYS A 4 -20.78 -55.84 32.18
CA LYS A 4 -19.40 -55.61 32.63
C LYS A 4 -18.45 -55.75 31.41
N VAL A 5 -17.80 -54.64 30.99
CA VAL A 5 -16.70 -54.64 30.02
C VAL A 5 -15.51 -55.39 30.68
N PRO A 6 -14.91 -56.40 30.06
CA PRO A 6 -13.81 -57.16 30.67
C PRO A 6 -12.57 -56.28 30.84
N PHE A 7 -11.93 -56.41 32.00
CA PHE A 7 -10.76 -55.63 32.47
C PHE A 7 -9.59 -55.55 31.43
N LYS A 8 -9.42 -56.57 30.61
CA LYS A 8 -8.44 -56.59 29.51
C LYS A 8 -8.73 -55.58 28.41
N THR A 9 -9.99 -55.33 28.09
CA THR A 9 -10.40 -54.38 27.05
C THR A 9 -10.22 -52.95 27.54
N MET A 10 -10.42 -52.67 28.83
CA MET A 10 -10.21 -51.39 29.45
C MET A 10 -8.70 -51.02 29.55
N LEU A 11 -7.83 -52.02 29.78
CA LEU A 11 -6.37 -51.82 29.84
C LEU A 11 -5.79 -51.49 28.45
N VAL A 12 -6.30 -52.12 27.36
CA VAL A 12 -5.89 -51.84 26.00
C VAL A 12 -6.36 -50.46 25.53
N LEU A 13 -7.56 -50.04 25.92
CA LEU A 13 -8.04 -48.68 25.64
C LEU A 13 -7.22 -47.61 26.39
N LEU A 14 -6.84 -47.86 27.65
CA LEU A 14 -6.00 -46.95 28.42
C LEU A 14 -4.56 -46.83 27.89
N LEU A 15 -4.01 -47.94 27.38
CA LEU A 15 -2.67 -47.96 26.78
C LEU A 15 -2.67 -47.28 25.41
N LEU A 16 -3.75 -47.36 24.64
CA LEU A 16 -3.91 -46.68 23.35
C LEU A 16 -4.07 -45.14 23.55
N THR A 17 -4.79 -44.72 24.58
CA THR A 17 -4.93 -43.30 24.92
C THR A 17 -3.62 -42.66 25.46
N SER A 18 -2.86 -43.42 26.25
CA SER A 18 -1.55 -42.94 26.75
C SER A 18 -0.49 -42.89 25.64
N ALA A 19 -0.49 -43.83 24.72
CA ALA A 19 0.39 -43.82 23.54
C ALA A 19 0.07 -42.67 22.58
N THR A 20 -1.21 -42.42 22.31
CA THR A 20 -1.63 -41.27 21.49
C THR A 20 -1.34 -39.93 22.19
N GLN A 21 -1.52 -39.82 23.49
CA GLN A 21 -1.13 -38.64 24.24
C GLN A 21 0.40 -38.41 24.27
N ALA A 22 1.19 -39.48 24.40
CA ALA A 22 2.65 -39.42 24.34
C ALA A 22 3.14 -39.01 22.93
N ILE A 23 2.48 -39.51 21.86
CA ILE A 23 2.78 -39.15 20.48
C ILE A 23 2.40 -37.68 20.24
N CYS A 24 1.23 -37.22 20.67
CA CYS A 24 0.82 -35.81 20.57
C CYS A 24 1.73 -34.87 21.37
N ALA A 25 2.13 -35.27 22.56
CA ALA A 25 3.08 -34.50 23.38
C ALA A 25 4.48 -34.42 22.74
N ASN A 26 4.94 -35.52 22.15
CA ASN A 26 6.23 -35.56 21.46
C ASN A 26 6.22 -34.75 20.15
N ILE A 27 5.09 -34.77 19.41
CA ILE A 27 4.88 -33.91 18.24
C ILE A 27 4.81 -32.44 18.66
N ALA A 28 4.13 -32.11 19.75
CA ALA A 28 4.07 -30.74 20.29
C ALA A 28 5.45 -30.25 20.78
N GLN A 29 6.22 -31.09 21.49
CA GLN A 29 7.58 -30.77 21.91
C GLN A 29 8.52 -30.63 20.72
N ASN A 30 8.45 -31.49 19.70
CA ASN A 30 9.26 -31.40 18.49
C ASN A 30 8.92 -30.15 17.68
N ASN A 31 7.65 -29.76 17.64
CA ASN A 31 7.23 -28.49 17.00
C ASN A 31 7.70 -27.27 17.79
N HIS A 32 7.71 -27.31 19.14
CA HIS A 32 8.28 -26.26 19.97
C HIS A 32 9.80 -26.15 19.81
N ILE A 33 10.52 -27.27 19.79
CA ILE A 33 11.98 -27.29 19.56
C ILE A 33 12.29 -26.78 18.14
N ALA A 34 11.51 -27.16 17.14
CA ALA A 34 11.67 -26.69 15.77
C ALA A 34 11.46 -25.17 15.65
N LEU A 35 10.52 -24.61 16.41
CA LEU A 35 10.30 -23.15 16.47
C LEU A 35 11.48 -22.39 17.13
N PHE A 36 12.13 -22.99 18.14
CA PHE A 36 13.31 -22.41 18.79
C PHE A 36 14.59 -22.47 17.93
N LEU A 37 14.66 -23.41 16.97
CA LEU A 37 15.80 -23.59 16.07
C LEU A 37 15.59 -22.97 14.70
N GLN A 38 14.51 -22.20 14.52
CA GLN A 38 14.18 -21.58 13.25
C GLN A 38 14.88 -20.22 13.10
N ASP A 39 15.84 -20.14 12.23
CA ASP A 39 16.44 -18.87 11.80
C ASP A 39 15.54 -18.19 10.77
N HIS A 40 14.88 -17.10 11.17
CA HIS A 40 14.10 -16.26 10.26
C HIS A 40 15.05 -15.41 9.41
N LEU A 41 15.02 -15.60 8.11
CA LEU A 41 15.89 -14.89 7.17
C LEU A 41 15.26 -13.62 6.58
N GLY A 42 13.94 -13.59 6.47
CA GLY A 42 13.17 -12.48 5.91
C GLY A 42 12.14 -12.91 4.87
N ASP A 43 11.09 -12.11 4.65
CA ASP A 43 10.00 -12.31 3.67
C ASP A 43 9.41 -13.73 3.63
N GLY A 44 9.40 -14.43 4.76
CA GLY A 44 8.89 -15.79 4.90
C GLY A 44 9.91 -16.90 4.64
N TYR A 45 11.18 -16.57 4.40
CA TYR A 45 12.26 -17.55 4.38
C TYR A 45 12.76 -17.87 5.79
N SER A 46 13.07 -19.12 6.03
CA SER A 46 13.66 -19.61 7.27
C SER A 46 14.55 -20.82 7.07
N LYS A 47 15.43 -21.08 8.03
CA LYS A 47 16.24 -22.30 8.10
C LYS A 47 15.86 -23.09 9.36
N ILE A 48 15.84 -24.40 9.25
CA ILE A 48 15.74 -25.33 10.38
C ILE A 48 16.79 -26.41 10.13
N GLY A 49 17.88 -26.36 10.88
CA GLY A 49 19.02 -27.24 10.64
C GLY A 49 19.59 -27.10 9.21
N SER A 50 19.66 -28.20 8.49
CA SER A 50 20.17 -28.24 7.11
C SER A 50 19.13 -27.98 6.01
N ARG A 51 17.92 -27.57 6.40
CA ARG A 51 16.81 -27.36 5.44
C ARG A 51 16.38 -25.90 5.37
N VAL A 52 15.90 -25.50 4.22
CA VAL A 52 15.37 -24.16 3.95
C VAL A 52 13.90 -24.22 3.68
N TYR A 53 13.15 -23.25 4.19
CA TYR A 53 11.71 -23.17 4.07
C TYR A 53 11.28 -21.80 3.55
N TYR A 54 10.17 -21.78 2.83
CA TYR A 54 9.44 -20.57 2.49
C TYR A 54 8.00 -20.69 2.99
N ARG A 55 7.59 -19.80 3.92
CA ARG A 55 6.26 -19.82 4.58
C ARG A 55 5.88 -21.23 5.09
N GLY A 56 6.81 -21.88 5.77
CA GLY A 56 6.63 -23.21 6.36
C GLY A 56 6.71 -24.39 5.38
N LYS A 57 6.82 -24.15 4.07
CA LYS A 57 7.00 -25.20 3.07
C LYS A 57 8.49 -25.38 2.76
N GLU A 58 8.99 -26.59 2.87
CA GLU A 58 10.39 -26.91 2.52
C GLU A 58 10.69 -26.60 1.06
N ILE A 59 11.85 -25.99 0.79
CA ILE A 59 12.38 -25.79 -0.55
C ILE A 59 13.31 -26.96 -0.86
N PRO A 60 12.89 -27.91 -1.71
CA PRO A 60 13.67 -29.11 -1.97
C PRO A 60 15.05 -28.78 -2.58
N ASN A 61 16.09 -29.44 -2.06
CA ASN A 61 17.46 -29.30 -2.56
C ASN A 61 18.03 -27.87 -2.49
N ALA A 62 17.52 -27.01 -1.60
CA ALA A 62 18.17 -25.75 -1.28
C ALA A 62 19.34 -25.98 -0.33
N ASN A 63 20.48 -25.37 -0.60
CA ASN A 63 21.67 -25.51 0.22
C ASN A 63 21.60 -24.54 1.41
N ALA A 64 21.19 -25.03 2.58
CA ALA A 64 21.05 -24.21 3.78
C ALA A 64 22.36 -23.54 4.22
N GLY A 65 23.52 -24.19 3.99
CA GLY A 65 24.83 -23.68 4.38
C GLY A 65 25.23 -22.43 3.63
N SER A 66 24.82 -22.28 2.37
CA SER A 66 25.12 -21.13 1.53
C SER A 66 23.90 -20.24 1.23
N PHE A 67 22.74 -20.55 1.81
CA PHE A 67 21.51 -19.83 1.52
C PHE A 67 21.53 -18.41 2.07
N GLN A 68 21.22 -17.45 1.20
CA GLN A 68 21.19 -16.02 1.51
C GLN A 68 19.86 -15.42 1.06
N PHE A 69 19.17 -14.74 1.96
CA PHE A 69 18.07 -13.86 1.62
C PHE A 69 18.61 -12.53 1.11
N LEU A 70 18.08 -12.02 0.01
CA LEU A 70 18.58 -10.81 -0.67
C LEU A 70 17.63 -9.62 -0.54
N GLY A 71 16.33 -9.84 -0.35
CA GLY A 71 15.28 -8.81 -0.26
C GLY A 71 14.11 -9.04 -1.20
N SER A 72 12.94 -8.47 -0.87
CA SER A 72 11.71 -8.51 -1.68
C SER A 72 11.33 -9.89 -2.22
N GLY A 73 11.55 -10.93 -1.43
CA GLY A 73 11.26 -12.32 -1.80
C GLY A 73 12.36 -13.03 -2.61
N TYR A 74 13.46 -12.35 -2.94
CA TYR A 74 14.61 -12.98 -3.59
C TYR A 74 15.56 -13.61 -2.58
N ALA A 75 16.10 -14.76 -2.95
CA ALA A 75 17.13 -15.46 -2.21
C ALA A 75 18.03 -16.25 -3.18
N LYS A 76 19.19 -16.68 -2.73
CA LYS A 76 20.07 -17.56 -3.49
C LYS A 76 20.83 -18.51 -2.58
N ASP A 77 21.31 -19.61 -3.15
CA ASP A 77 22.38 -20.41 -2.61
C ASP A 77 23.54 -20.48 -3.63
N THR A 78 24.50 -21.33 -3.40
CA THR A 78 25.63 -21.52 -4.34
C THR A 78 25.19 -21.92 -5.74
N TRP A 79 24.06 -22.62 -5.87
CA TRP A 79 23.67 -23.27 -7.11
C TRP A 79 22.42 -22.70 -7.76
N LYS A 80 21.56 -22.04 -6.99
CA LYS A 80 20.24 -21.63 -7.44
C LYS A 80 19.84 -20.25 -6.93
N VAL A 81 19.01 -19.60 -7.69
CA VAL A 81 18.31 -18.36 -7.30
C VAL A 81 16.83 -18.67 -7.08
N TYR A 82 16.25 -18.03 -6.08
CA TYR A 82 14.86 -18.25 -5.67
C TYR A 82 14.09 -16.93 -5.62
N PHE A 83 12.82 -17.01 -5.96
CA PHE A 83 11.86 -15.96 -5.70
C PHE A 83 10.63 -16.55 -5.01
N ARG A 84 10.36 -16.11 -3.77
CA ARG A 84 9.24 -16.61 -2.95
C ARG A 84 9.19 -18.15 -2.88
N GLY A 85 10.34 -18.77 -2.69
CA GLY A 85 10.50 -20.22 -2.56
C GLY A 85 10.56 -20.99 -3.88
N ALA A 86 10.24 -20.37 -5.01
CA ALA A 86 10.35 -20.99 -6.33
C ALA A 86 11.72 -20.69 -6.97
N ILE A 87 12.29 -21.66 -7.70
CA ILE A 87 13.54 -21.49 -8.43
C ILE A 87 13.31 -20.56 -9.62
N ILE A 88 14.18 -19.58 -9.81
CA ILE A 88 14.28 -18.81 -11.04
C ILE A 88 15.18 -19.57 -12.00
N THR A 89 14.57 -20.17 -13.01
CA THR A 89 15.28 -20.93 -14.04
C THR A 89 16.24 -20.01 -14.80
N ASP A 90 17.43 -20.48 -15.12
CA ASP A 90 18.47 -19.78 -15.89
C ASP A 90 19.06 -18.51 -15.22
N ALA A 91 18.76 -18.24 -13.95
CA ALA A 91 19.43 -17.19 -13.20
C ALA A 91 20.81 -17.66 -12.71
N SER A 92 21.83 -16.81 -12.83
CA SER A 92 23.21 -17.11 -12.41
C SER A 92 23.42 -16.71 -10.93
N PRO A 93 23.51 -17.66 -9.97
CA PRO A 93 23.65 -17.33 -8.55
C PRO A 93 24.93 -16.55 -8.21
N SER A 94 26.01 -16.81 -8.93
CA SER A 94 27.33 -16.19 -8.69
C SER A 94 27.31 -14.67 -8.90
N THR A 95 26.52 -14.20 -9.86
CA THR A 95 26.43 -12.78 -10.23
C THR A 95 25.09 -12.15 -9.82
N PHE A 96 24.19 -12.93 -9.22
CA PHE A 96 22.86 -12.45 -8.88
C PHE A 96 22.88 -11.47 -7.72
N GLN A 97 22.23 -10.32 -7.92
CA GLN A 97 22.07 -9.26 -6.94
C GLN A 97 20.66 -8.68 -6.94
N PHE A 98 20.18 -8.28 -5.77
CA PHE A 98 18.95 -7.51 -5.62
C PHE A 98 19.26 -6.03 -5.80
N LEU A 99 18.46 -5.32 -6.62
CA LEU A 99 18.69 -3.92 -6.99
C LEU A 99 17.74 -2.95 -6.27
N GLY A 100 16.66 -3.44 -5.67
CA GLY A 100 15.60 -2.61 -5.06
C GLY A 100 14.29 -2.64 -5.85
N ASP A 101 13.20 -2.15 -5.24
CA ASP A 101 11.85 -2.02 -5.84
C ASP A 101 11.34 -3.28 -6.57
N GLY A 102 11.72 -4.48 -6.11
CA GLY A 102 11.37 -5.75 -6.75
C GLY A 102 12.23 -6.12 -7.95
N TYR A 103 13.23 -5.30 -8.30
CA TYR A 103 14.21 -5.60 -9.36
C TYR A 103 15.43 -6.35 -8.82
N ALA A 104 15.93 -7.23 -9.62
CA ALA A 104 17.20 -7.94 -9.42
C ALA A 104 17.88 -8.14 -10.77
N SER A 105 19.17 -8.46 -10.79
CA SER A 105 19.89 -8.81 -12.01
C SER A 105 20.93 -9.88 -11.74
N ASP A 106 21.29 -10.62 -12.78
CA ASP A 106 22.56 -11.32 -12.89
C ASP A 106 23.42 -10.66 -13.99
N ALA A 107 24.50 -11.30 -14.40
CA ALA A 107 25.38 -10.77 -15.46
C ALA A 107 24.68 -10.58 -16.82
N TRP A 108 23.58 -11.28 -17.05
CA TRP A 108 22.96 -11.39 -18.38
C TRP A 108 21.54 -10.83 -18.44
N ARG A 109 20.80 -10.90 -17.33
CA ARG A 109 19.34 -10.62 -17.28
C ARG A 109 18.97 -9.72 -16.12
N VAL A 110 17.94 -8.94 -16.33
CA VAL A 110 17.22 -8.22 -15.29
C VAL A 110 15.93 -8.98 -14.97
N TYR A 111 15.55 -8.98 -13.70
CA TYR A 111 14.33 -9.63 -13.22
C TYR A 111 13.45 -8.62 -12.47
N PHE A 112 12.16 -8.76 -12.60
CA PHE A 112 11.16 -8.03 -11.81
C PHE A 112 10.20 -9.02 -11.17
N TYR A 113 10.20 -9.05 -9.82
CA TYR A 113 9.44 -10.03 -9.04
C TYR A 113 9.60 -11.48 -9.57
N GLY A 114 10.84 -11.90 -9.75
CA GLY A 114 11.21 -13.26 -10.17
C GLY A 114 11.02 -13.56 -11.65
N LYS A 115 10.50 -12.64 -12.46
CA LYS A 115 10.31 -12.81 -13.91
C LYS A 115 11.37 -12.05 -14.69
N PRO A 116 12.01 -12.64 -15.71
CA PRO A 116 12.97 -11.93 -16.53
C PRO A 116 12.31 -10.79 -17.31
N LEU A 117 12.98 -9.64 -17.38
CA LEU A 117 12.62 -8.53 -18.25
C LEU A 117 13.15 -8.78 -19.65
N SER A 118 12.29 -8.81 -20.64
CA SER A 118 12.70 -8.91 -22.04
C SER A 118 13.45 -7.66 -22.48
N ASN A 119 14.60 -7.86 -23.11
CA ASN A 119 15.40 -6.80 -23.73
C ASN A 119 15.95 -5.71 -22.80
N ALA A 120 16.05 -5.95 -21.50
CA ALA A 120 16.72 -5.07 -20.56
C ALA A 120 18.21 -5.37 -20.50
N THR A 121 19.04 -4.32 -20.50
CA THR A 121 20.51 -4.45 -20.46
C THR A 121 20.99 -4.53 -19.00
N ALA A 122 21.34 -5.74 -18.53
CA ALA A 122 21.66 -5.99 -17.13
C ALA A 122 22.86 -5.19 -16.60
N SER A 123 23.92 -5.06 -17.40
CA SER A 123 25.18 -4.43 -16.99
C SER A 123 25.07 -2.93 -16.64
N SER A 124 24.02 -2.27 -17.11
CA SER A 124 23.83 -0.82 -16.94
C SER A 124 22.41 -0.47 -16.45
N PHE A 125 21.69 -1.46 -15.95
CA PHE A 125 20.35 -1.26 -15.40
C PHE A 125 20.39 -0.47 -14.10
N LYS A 126 19.51 0.53 -13.98
CA LYS A 126 19.40 1.40 -12.81
C LYS A 126 17.96 1.44 -12.30
N VAL A 127 17.77 1.14 -11.03
CA VAL A 127 16.51 1.40 -10.33
C VAL A 127 16.50 2.86 -9.91
N LEU A 128 15.44 3.58 -10.29
CA LEU A 128 15.30 5.02 -10.02
C LEU A 128 14.39 5.29 -8.83
N GLY A 129 13.74 4.26 -8.29
CA GLY A 129 12.78 4.36 -7.18
C GLY A 129 11.34 4.60 -7.65
N ASN A 130 10.37 4.43 -6.72
CA ASN A 130 8.93 4.59 -6.99
C ASN A 130 8.41 3.73 -8.16
N GLY A 131 9.02 2.55 -8.37
CA GLY A 131 8.71 1.62 -9.45
C GLY A 131 9.35 1.94 -10.79
N TYR A 132 10.05 3.08 -10.93
CA TYR A 132 10.78 3.45 -12.15
C TYR A 132 12.18 2.86 -12.19
N SER A 133 12.59 2.47 -13.38
CA SER A 133 13.95 1.99 -13.68
C SER A 133 14.29 2.29 -15.13
N LYS A 134 15.56 2.19 -15.49
CA LYS A 134 16.02 2.36 -16.85
C LYS A 134 17.32 1.57 -17.12
N ASP A 135 17.56 1.32 -18.40
CA ASP A 135 18.86 1.01 -18.95
C ASP A 135 19.28 2.13 -19.94
N PRO A 136 20.35 2.05 -20.70
CA PRO A 136 20.75 3.08 -21.65
C PRO A 136 19.72 3.36 -22.76
N TRP A 137 18.86 2.40 -23.05
CA TRP A 137 17.98 2.42 -24.22
C TRP A 137 16.50 2.59 -23.87
N LYS A 138 16.10 2.12 -22.69
CA LYS A 138 14.70 1.98 -22.31
C LYS A 138 14.46 2.44 -20.88
N ALA A 139 13.30 3.02 -20.65
CA ALA A 139 12.75 3.26 -19.32
C ALA A 139 11.61 2.29 -19.01
N TYR A 140 11.44 1.95 -17.73
CA TYR A 140 10.46 0.98 -17.27
C TYR A 140 9.68 1.51 -16.07
N TYR A 141 8.45 1.06 -15.94
CA TYR A 141 7.63 1.23 -14.76
C TYR A 141 7.06 -0.12 -14.33
N LEU A 142 7.35 -0.53 -13.08
CA LEU A 142 6.92 -1.82 -12.51
C LEU A 142 7.17 -2.99 -13.49
N GLY A 143 8.39 -3.06 -14.06
CA GLY A 143 8.82 -4.12 -14.96
C GLY A 143 8.26 -4.04 -16.38
N LYS A 144 7.48 -3.01 -16.72
CA LYS A 144 6.95 -2.78 -18.08
C LYS A 144 7.70 -1.65 -18.75
N GLU A 145 8.05 -1.83 -20.03
CA GLU A 145 8.68 -0.79 -20.85
C GLU A 145 7.72 0.40 -21.02
N ILE A 146 8.26 1.61 -20.89
CA ILE A 146 7.56 2.86 -21.16
C ILE A 146 7.82 3.23 -22.62
N ASN A 147 6.87 2.96 -23.49
CA ASN A 147 7.02 3.19 -24.91
C ASN A 147 7.27 4.67 -25.23
N GLY A 148 8.28 4.94 -26.05
CA GLY A 148 8.65 6.28 -26.50
C GLY A 148 9.32 7.16 -25.46
N ALA A 149 9.71 6.62 -24.29
CA ALA A 149 10.50 7.35 -23.31
C ALA A 149 11.97 7.43 -23.75
N ASN A 150 12.56 8.61 -23.61
CA ASN A 150 13.98 8.80 -23.83
C ASN A 150 14.78 8.40 -22.58
N ALA A 151 15.32 7.19 -22.57
CA ALA A 151 16.03 6.63 -21.43
C ALA A 151 17.25 7.45 -20.97
N SER A 152 17.96 8.11 -21.90
CA SER A 152 19.17 8.88 -21.56
C SER A 152 18.87 10.05 -20.63
N SER A 153 17.76 10.74 -20.86
CA SER A 153 17.30 11.89 -20.07
C SER A 153 16.17 11.55 -19.07
N PHE A 154 15.82 10.26 -18.95
CA PHE A 154 14.70 9.85 -18.08
C PHE A 154 15.03 10.01 -16.59
N GLU A 155 14.18 10.70 -15.88
CA GLU A 155 14.31 11.00 -14.45
C GLU A 155 13.02 10.67 -13.69
N ASN A 156 13.17 10.06 -12.53
CA ASN A 156 12.08 9.90 -11.57
C ASN A 156 11.94 11.19 -10.73
N LEU A 157 10.76 11.78 -10.74
CA LEU A 157 10.42 12.98 -9.97
C LEU A 157 9.77 12.67 -8.62
N GLY A 158 9.52 11.39 -8.32
CA GLY A 158 8.79 10.96 -7.14
C GLY A 158 7.26 11.01 -7.31
N ARG A 159 6.55 10.44 -6.31
CA ARG A 159 5.08 10.44 -6.22
C ARG A 159 4.38 9.84 -7.46
N GLY A 160 5.07 8.96 -8.19
CA GLY A 160 4.60 8.34 -9.42
C GLY A 160 4.83 9.17 -10.68
N TYR A 161 5.43 10.37 -10.59
CA TYR A 161 5.80 11.20 -11.72
C TYR A 161 7.23 10.93 -12.18
N ALA A 162 7.45 11.00 -13.49
CA ALA A 162 8.75 10.96 -14.13
C ALA A 162 8.74 11.89 -15.35
N LYS A 163 9.89 12.18 -15.90
CA LYS A 163 10.06 12.98 -17.13
C LYS A 163 11.25 12.51 -17.95
N ASP A 164 11.26 12.88 -19.19
CA ASP A 164 12.45 12.99 -20.04
C ASP A 164 12.52 14.41 -20.64
N ASN A 165 13.41 14.65 -21.62
CA ASN A 165 13.55 15.96 -22.23
C ASN A 165 12.31 16.44 -23.02
N TRP A 166 11.38 15.51 -23.36
CA TRP A 166 10.27 15.80 -24.25
C TRP A 166 8.90 15.64 -23.59
N SER A 167 8.83 14.78 -22.58
CA SER A 167 7.56 14.32 -22.02
C SER A 167 7.59 14.15 -20.52
N SER A 168 6.44 14.21 -19.91
CA SER A 168 6.22 13.76 -18.55
C SER A 168 5.41 12.47 -18.51
N TYR A 169 5.54 11.75 -17.41
CA TYR A 169 4.93 10.43 -17.20
C TYR A 169 4.31 10.36 -15.81
N TYR A 170 3.19 9.68 -15.71
CA TYR A 170 2.60 9.33 -14.43
C TYR A 170 2.33 7.83 -14.38
N ARG A 171 3.00 7.14 -13.42
CA ARG A 171 2.91 5.68 -13.26
C ARG A 171 3.17 4.90 -14.55
N GLY A 172 4.18 5.34 -15.31
CA GLY A 172 4.59 4.72 -16.56
C GLY A 172 3.76 5.11 -17.77
N GLU A 173 2.69 5.85 -17.62
CA GLU A 173 1.87 6.36 -18.72
C GLU A 173 2.36 7.74 -19.15
N LYS A 174 2.59 7.90 -20.45
CA LYS A 174 2.98 9.18 -21.03
C LYS A 174 1.83 10.16 -20.98
N ASN A 175 2.12 11.38 -20.60
CA ASN A 175 1.17 12.48 -20.66
C ASN A 175 1.25 13.15 -22.04
N ASP A 176 0.50 12.64 -22.99
CA ASP A 176 0.57 13.11 -24.40
C ASP A 176 -0.12 14.47 -24.62
N LYS A 177 -0.88 14.96 -23.65
CA LYS A 177 -1.76 16.10 -23.92
C LYS A 177 -1.24 17.43 -23.41
N PHE A 178 -0.51 17.51 -22.28
CA PHE A 178 -0.33 18.82 -21.66
C PHE A 178 0.91 19.03 -20.79
N ALA A 179 1.52 17.98 -20.24
CA ALA A 179 2.64 18.14 -19.32
C ALA A 179 3.97 18.05 -20.05
N GLY A 180 4.67 19.17 -20.13
CA GLY A 180 6.02 19.26 -20.69
C GLY A 180 7.12 18.80 -19.72
N PRO A 181 8.39 18.92 -20.12
CA PRO A 181 9.55 18.48 -19.33
C PRO A 181 9.75 19.29 -18.04
N ASN A 182 9.04 20.42 -17.85
CA ASN A 182 9.11 21.27 -16.66
C ASN A 182 8.11 20.87 -15.56
N THR A 183 7.51 19.68 -15.66
CA THR A 183 6.54 19.18 -14.68
C THR A 183 7.16 19.01 -13.30
N GLN A 184 6.52 19.59 -12.28
CA GLN A 184 6.91 19.56 -10.87
C GLN A 184 5.82 18.88 -10.03
N PRO A 185 6.10 17.79 -9.32
CA PRO A 185 5.15 17.19 -8.37
C PRO A 185 4.92 18.10 -7.16
N LEU A 186 3.65 18.31 -6.79
CA LEU A 186 3.27 19.16 -5.66
C LEU A 186 2.87 18.36 -4.40
N GLY A 187 2.24 17.21 -4.56
CA GLY A 187 1.69 16.40 -3.48
C GLY A 187 0.30 15.88 -3.84
N GLY A 188 -0.23 14.92 -3.06
CA GLY A 188 -1.59 14.39 -3.25
C GLY A 188 -1.92 13.94 -4.68
N GLN A 189 -0.90 13.55 -5.47
CA GLN A 189 -1.01 13.20 -6.90
C GLN A 189 -1.22 14.41 -7.83
N TYR A 190 -1.00 15.64 -7.34
CA TYR A 190 -0.94 16.84 -8.15
C TYR A 190 0.48 17.08 -8.66
N ALA A 191 0.56 17.64 -9.85
CA ALA A 191 1.77 18.21 -10.44
C ALA A 191 1.40 19.46 -11.24
N LYS A 192 2.37 20.30 -11.54
CA LYS A 192 2.19 21.43 -12.44
C LYS A 192 3.41 21.62 -13.32
N ASP A 193 3.20 22.25 -14.47
CA ASP A 193 4.23 22.93 -15.24
C ASP A 193 4.04 24.46 -15.15
N ASN A 194 4.66 25.20 -16.03
CA ASN A 194 4.54 26.65 -16.04
C ASN A 194 3.13 27.18 -16.36
N TRP A 195 2.29 26.37 -17.02
CA TRP A 195 1.03 26.79 -17.59
C TRP A 195 -0.19 26.04 -17.09
N SER A 196 0.01 24.79 -16.68
CA SER A 196 -1.07 23.87 -16.37
C SER A 196 -0.85 23.12 -15.06
N VAL A 197 -1.96 22.74 -14.45
CA VAL A 197 -1.99 21.86 -13.28
C VAL A 197 -2.55 20.50 -13.71
N PHE A 198 -2.01 19.46 -13.13
CA PHE A 198 -2.41 18.07 -13.40
C PHE A 198 -2.75 17.35 -12.10
N TYR A 199 -3.78 16.53 -12.16
CA TYR A 199 -4.07 15.52 -11.13
C TYR A 199 -3.94 14.14 -11.76
N LYS A 200 -3.01 13.33 -11.24
CA LYS A 200 -2.58 12.11 -11.93
C LYS A 200 -2.05 12.50 -13.34
N ASN A 201 -2.67 12.02 -14.40
CA ASN A 201 -2.26 12.36 -15.77
C ASN A 201 -3.28 13.26 -16.50
N GLN A 202 -4.24 13.85 -15.78
CA GLN A 202 -5.31 14.67 -16.34
C GLN A 202 -5.12 16.13 -15.98
N LYS A 203 -5.32 17.02 -16.94
CA LYS A 203 -5.32 18.46 -16.70
C LYS A 203 -6.45 18.83 -15.76
N VAL A 204 -6.13 19.67 -14.79
CA VAL A 204 -7.10 20.27 -13.87
C VAL A 204 -7.62 21.53 -14.54
N GLU A 205 -8.85 21.49 -14.98
CA GLU A 205 -9.46 22.62 -15.66
C GLU A 205 -9.64 23.81 -14.68
N GLU A 206 -9.59 25.02 -15.21
CA GLU A 206 -9.71 26.29 -14.48
C GLU A 206 -8.66 26.50 -13.36
N ALA A 207 -7.63 25.68 -13.27
CA ALA A 207 -6.57 25.83 -12.29
C ALA A 207 -5.46 26.77 -12.80
N SER A 208 -5.10 27.74 -11.98
CA SER A 208 -3.98 28.66 -12.26
C SER A 208 -2.67 28.09 -11.74
N ALA A 209 -1.80 27.61 -12.64
CA ALA A 209 -0.53 27.00 -12.27
C ALA A 209 0.39 27.90 -11.44
N SER A 210 0.35 29.21 -11.68
CA SER A 210 1.21 30.19 -10.98
C SER A 210 0.94 30.28 -9.48
N THR A 211 -0.32 30.13 -9.06
CA THR A 211 -0.75 30.28 -7.67
C THR A 211 -1.20 28.96 -7.05
N PHE A 212 -1.12 27.86 -7.80
CA PHE A 212 -1.62 26.58 -7.35
C PHE A 212 -0.77 25.97 -6.23
N ALA A 213 -1.46 25.55 -5.16
CA ALA A 213 -0.87 24.88 -4.01
C ALA A 213 -1.70 23.65 -3.60
N TYR A 214 -1.03 22.55 -3.38
CA TYR A 214 -1.60 21.41 -2.69
C TYR A 214 -1.65 21.69 -1.18
N LEU A 215 -2.79 21.43 -0.55
CA LEU A 215 -2.98 21.66 0.88
C LEU A 215 -2.73 20.38 1.68
N ASP A 216 -3.62 19.43 1.61
CA ASP A 216 -3.55 18.05 2.11
C ASP A 216 -4.88 17.36 1.85
N ASP A 217 -5.00 16.03 2.23
CA ASP A 217 -6.27 15.26 2.21
C ASP A 217 -6.98 15.27 0.83
N GLY A 218 -6.21 15.49 -0.25
CA GLY A 218 -6.73 15.60 -1.61
C GLY A 218 -7.19 17.01 -2.00
N TYR A 219 -7.20 17.97 -1.08
CA TYR A 219 -7.55 19.35 -1.36
C TYR A 219 -6.34 20.14 -1.90
N ALA A 220 -6.64 21.04 -2.81
CA ALA A 220 -5.71 21.99 -3.36
C ALA A 220 -6.44 23.30 -3.67
N LYS A 221 -5.71 24.37 -3.85
CA LYS A 221 -6.27 25.68 -4.22
C LYS A 221 -5.35 26.47 -5.13
N ASP A 222 -5.91 27.40 -5.85
CA ASP A 222 -5.20 28.54 -6.41
C ASP A 222 -5.73 29.86 -5.81
N ALA A 223 -5.42 30.98 -6.41
CA ALA A 223 -5.91 32.29 -5.95
C ALA A 223 -7.44 32.43 -6.02
N TRP A 224 -8.12 31.67 -6.88
CA TRP A 224 -9.51 31.86 -7.24
C TRP A 224 -10.40 30.67 -6.91
N ASN A 225 -9.83 29.46 -6.99
CA ASN A 225 -10.60 28.21 -6.94
C ASN A 225 -10.07 27.26 -5.89
N LEU A 226 -10.98 26.46 -5.37
CA LEU A 226 -10.71 25.29 -4.53
C LEU A 226 -10.88 24.02 -5.36
N PHE A 227 -10.04 23.01 -5.11
CA PHE A 227 -10.07 21.74 -5.82
C PHE A 227 -10.01 20.57 -4.84
N TYR A 228 -10.67 19.48 -5.23
CA TYR A 228 -10.54 18.20 -4.54
C TYR A 228 -10.25 17.10 -5.57
N ARG A 229 -9.09 16.44 -5.42
CA ARG A 229 -8.64 15.36 -6.33
C ARG A 229 -8.78 15.70 -7.80
N GLY A 230 -8.38 16.92 -8.18
CA GLY A 230 -8.37 17.40 -9.56
C GLY A 230 -9.69 17.98 -10.06
N VAL A 231 -10.73 17.96 -9.23
CA VAL A 231 -12.05 18.53 -9.59
C VAL A 231 -12.26 19.83 -8.83
N LYS A 232 -12.74 20.87 -9.50
CA LYS A 232 -13.11 22.14 -8.88
C LYS A 232 -14.26 21.94 -7.88
N VAL A 233 -14.11 22.54 -6.71
CA VAL A 233 -15.13 22.57 -5.67
C VAL A 233 -15.98 23.82 -5.87
N GLU A 234 -17.19 23.64 -6.36
CA GLU A 234 -18.07 24.75 -6.69
C GLU A 234 -18.43 25.62 -5.50
N GLY A 235 -18.22 26.95 -5.64
CA GLY A 235 -18.51 27.95 -4.63
C GLY A 235 -17.69 27.85 -3.35
N GLY A 236 -16.53 27.16 -3.42
CA GLY A 236 -15.56 27.16 -2.33
C GLY A 236 -14.72 28.43 -2.30
N SER A 237 -14.46 28.96 -1.09
CA SER A 237 -13.63 30.15 -0.89
C SER A 237 -12.18 29.78 -0.53
N PRO A 238 -11.21 29.90 -1.46
CA PRO A 238 -9.84 29.45 -1.22
C PRO A 238 -9.09 30.24 -0.16
N ASN A 239 -9.42 31.52 0.05
CA ASN A 239 -8.67 32.41 0.94
C ASN A 239 -8.85 32.08 2.43
N SER A 240 -10.02 31.60 2.81
CA SER A 240 -10.38 31.29 4.20
C SER A 240 -10.67 29.81 4.43
N PHE A 241 -10.26 28.97 3.50
CA PHE A 241 -10.44 27.52 3.57
C PHE A 241 -9.50 26.89 4.60
N LYS A 242 -10.06 25.97 5.41
CA LYS A 242 -9.34 25.23 6.45
C LYS A 242 -9.65 23.76 6.36
N LEU A 243 -8.63 22.92 6.46
CA LEU A 243 -8.79 21.50 6.69
C LEU A 243 -9.19 21.28 8.15
N ILE A 244 -10.22 20.46 8.37
CA ILE A 244 -10.69 20.09 9.72
C ILE A 244 -10.15 18.70 10.10
N GLY A 245 -9.88 17.85 9.08
CA GLY A 245 -9.40 16.50 9.24
C GLY A 245 -10.47 15.44 8.97
N ASN A 246 -10.04 14.18 8.86
CA ASN A 246 -10.91 13.04 8.54
C ASN A 246 -11.73 13.22 7.24
N GLY A 247 -11.17 13.92 6.24
CA GLY A 247 -11.83 14.24 4.98
C GLY A 247 -12.75 15.45 5.02
N TYR A 248 -12.94 16.08 6.20
CA TYR A 248 -13.72 17.31 6.36
C TYR A 248 -12.85 18.56 6.22
N ALA A 249 -13.44 19.57 5.64
CA ALA A 249 -12.86 20.91 5.51
C ALA A 249 -13.99 21.95 5.52
N ALA A 250 -13.66 23.22 5.73
CA ALA A 250 -14.65 24.30 5.69
C ALA A 250 -14.04 25.60 5.20
N ASP A 251 -14.85 26.43 4.61
CA ASP A 251 -14.67 27.87 4.55
C ASP A 251 -15.68 28.55 5.55
N PRO A 252 -15.73 29.86 5.64
CA PRO A 252 -16.66 30.53 6.59
C PRO A 252 -18.14 30.24 6.38
N TRP A 253 -18.50 29.74 5.21
CA TRP A 253 -19.91 29.61 4.78
C TRP A 253 -20.36 28.16 4.64
N VAL A 254 -19.44 27.26 4.31
CA VAL A 254 -19.77 25.89 3.92
C VAL A 254 -18.78 24.88 4.51
N VAL A 255 -19.30 23.77 4.99
CA VAL A 255 -18.52 22.57 5.33
C VAL A 255 -18.50 21.62 4.12
N TYR A 256 -17.36 21.00 3.90
CA TYR A 256 -17.15 20.03 2.83
C TYR A 256 -16.70 18.70 3.41
N TYR A 257 -17.14 17.63 2.79
CA TYR A 257 -16.59 16.29 2.98
C TYR A 257 -16.09 15.76 1.64
N GLN A 258 -14.78 15.54 1.53
CA GLN A 258 -14.14 15.06 0.29
C GLN A 258 -14.57 15.87 -0.95
N GLY A 259 -14.56 17.20 -0.85
CA GLY A 259 -14.89 18.14 -1.92
C GLY A 259 -16.40 18.36 -2.16
N VAL A 260 -17.28 17.64 -1.45
CA VAL A 260 -18.73 17.78 -1.58
C VAL A 260 -19.27 18.59 -0.41
N LYS A 261 -20.18 19.53 -0.68
CA LYS A 261 -20.85 20.34 0.35
C LYS A 261 -21.66 19.47 1.32
N VAL A 262 -21.45 19.66 2.61
CA VAL A 262 -22.23 19.00 3.67
C VAL A 262 -23.47 19.85 3.93
N LYS A 263 -24.62 19.32 3.52
CA LYS A 263 -25.89 20.04 3.64
C LYS A 263 -26.26 20.28 5.10
N GLY A 264 -26.63 21.52 5.44
CA GLY A 264 -27.11 21.90 6.77
C GLY A 264 -26.02 22.08 7.84
N ALA A 265 -24.76 21.77 7.53
CA ALA A 265 -23.67 21.89 8.49
C ALA A 265 -23.29 23.37 8.76
N SER A 266 -23.07 23.70 10.04
CA SER A 266 -22.64 25.02 10.50
C SER A 266 -21.13 25.09 10.63
N PRO A 267 -20.39 25.82 9.74
CA PRO A 267 -18.95 25.84 9.76
C PRO A 267 -18.34 26.36 11.07
N SER A 268 -19.01 27.30 11.72
CA SER A 268 -18.53 27.96 12.94
C SER A 268 -18.42 27.04 14.15
N THR A 269 -19.20 25.97 14.20
CA THR A 269 -19.24 25.03 15.33
C THR A 269 -18.85 23.61 14.93
N PHE A 270 -18.49 23.41 13.67
CA PHE A 270 -18.20 22.08 13.14
C PHE A 270 -16.92 21.47 13.69
N LYS A 271 -16.99 20.19 14.07
CA LYS A 271 -15.85 19.43 14.59
C LYS A 271 -15.84 18.03 13.99
N ALA A 272 -14.72 17.60 13.44
CA ALA A 272 -14.49 16.21 13.13
C ALA A 272 -14.18 15.42 14.41
N LEU A 273 -14.78 14.24 14.57
CA LEU A 273 -14.64 13.41 15.76
C LEU A 273 -13.74 12.19 15.53
N GLY A 274 -13.62 11.73 14.30
CA GLY A 274 -12.89 10.51 13.93
C GLY A 274 -13.79 9.47 13.26
N GLY A 275 -13.18 8.47 12.59
CA GLY A 275 -13.91 7.37 11.95
C GLY A 275 -14.92 7.78 10.87
N GLY A 276 -14.85 9.02 10.37
CA GLY A 276 -15.81 9.61 9.43
C GLY A 276 -16.94 10.36 10.11
N TYR A 277 -17.01 10.37 11.46
CA TYR A 277 -18.00 11.12 12.21
C TYR A 277 -17.57 12.58 12.43
N ALA A 278 -18.56 13.44 12.43
CA ALA A 278 -18.39 14.85 12.76
C ALA A 278 -19.71 15.38 13.38
N LYS A 279 -19.67 16.54 13.99
CA LYS A 279 -20.86 17.24 14.51
C LYS A 279 -20.67 18.74 14.46
N ASP A 280 -21.77 19.45 14.46
CA ASP A 280 -21.87 20.85 14.86
C ASP A 280 -22.77 20.99 16.11
N SER A 281 -23.23 22.19 16.40
CA SER A 281 -24.12 22.43 17.55
C SER A 281 -25.48 21.79 17.41
N TRP A 282 -25.91 21.43 16.19
CA TRP A 282 -27.28 21.05 15.88
C TRP A 282 -27.43 19.61 15.40
N ALA A 283 -26.45 19.12 14.63
CA ALA A 283 -26.54 17.84 13.97
C ALA A 283 -25.23 17.04 14.06
N VAL A 284 -25.37 15.74 13.84
CA VAL A 284 -24.27 14.79 13.71
C VAL A 284 -24.17 14.36 12.25
N TYR A 285 -22.98 14.13 11.78
CA TYR A 285 -22.70 13.73 10.39
C TYR A 285 -21.81 12.49 10.36
N TYR A 286 -22.06 11.64 9.37
CA TYR A 286 -21.17 10.53 9.03
C TYR A 286 -20.82 10.60 7.56
N ARG A 287 -19.52 10.75 7.25
CA ARG A 287 -19.01 10.88 5.88
C ARG A 287 -19.77 11.91 5.04
N GLY A 288 -20.03 13.07 5.63
CA GLY A 288 -20.72 14.19 4.97
C GLY A 288 -22.23 14.08 4.88
N GLN A 289 -22.84 13.01 5.39
CA GLN A 289 -24.30 12.84 5.47
C GLN A 289 -24.79 13.08 6.89
N GLU A 290 -25.90 13.82 7.04
CA GLU A 290 -26.53 14.00 8.34
C GLU A 290 -27.01 12.66 8.92
N LEU A 291 -26.64 12.39 10.16
CA LEU A 291 -27.03 11.20 10.91
C LEU A 291 -28.31 11.52 11.69
N LYS A 292 -29.45 11.31 11.04
CA LYS A 292 -30.77 11.63 11.58
C LYS A 292 -31.03 10.90 12.89
N GLY A 293 -31.56 11.67 13.88
CA GLY A 293 -31.93 11.14 15.19
C GLY A 293 -30.73 10.97 16.15
N ALA A 294 -29.54 11.36 15.77
CA ALA A 294 -28.39 11.41 16.67
C ALA A 294 -28.36 12.75 17.43
N GLY A 295 -28.19 12.69 18.75
CA GLY A 295 -28.15 13.85 19.62
C GLY A 295 -26.78 14.53 19.62
N ALA A 296 -26.63 15.65 18.90
CA ALA A 296 -25.34 16.34 18.72
C ALA A 296 -24.65 16.74 20.03
N SER A 297 -25.41 17.16 21.06
CA SER A 297 -24.87 17.61 22.34
C SER A 297 -24.11 16.51 23.10
N THR A 298 -24.61 15.27 23.05
CA THR A 298 -24.05 14.12 23.77
C THR A 298 -23.27 13.16 22.88
N PHE A 299 -23.18 13.44 21.59
CA PHE A 299 -22.55 12.52 20.64
C PHE A 299 -21.05 12.46 20.82
N GLU A 300 -20.52 11.25 20.92
CA GLU A 300 -19.09 10.96 20.97
C GLU A 300 -18.72 9.77 20.06
N TYR A 301 -17.55 9.88 19.42
CA TYR A 301 -16.91 8.78 18.72
C TYR A 301 -16.10 7.96 19.73
N LEU A 302 -16.24 6.66 19.73
CA LEU A 302 -15.53 5.78 20.65
C LEU A 302 -14.23 5.25 20.05
N ASP A 303 -14.34 4.36 19.09
CA ASP A 303 -13.22 3.79 18.31
C ASP A 303 -13.74 2.79 17.27
N ASN A 304 -12.88 2.36 16.32
CA ASN A 304 -13.16 1.27 15.37
C ASN A 304 -14.49 1.40 14.60
N GLY A 305 -14.96 2.64 14.40
CA GLY A 305 -16.23 2.93 13.72
C GLY A 305 -17.44 2.97 14.63
N TYR A 306 -17.28 2.75 15.96
CA TYR A 306 -18.34 2.88 16.94
C TYR A 306 -18.47 4.31 17.45
N ALA A 307 -19.70 4.73 17.68
CA ALA A 307 -20.06 6.01 18.27
C ALA A 307 -21.34 5.86 19.09
N ARG A 308 -21.66 6.86 19.92
CA ARG A 308 -22.91 6.90 20.68
C ARG A 308 -23.33 8.33 20.98
N ASP A 309 -24.61 8.48 21.28
CA ASP A 309 -25.14 9.59 22.05
C ASP A 309 -25.73 9.08 23.40
N ALA A 310 -26.51 9.89 24.07
CA ALA A 310 -27.10 9.52 25.36
C ALA A 310 -28.05 8.30 25.28
N TYR A 311 -28.63 8.03 24.13
CA TYR A 311 -29.73 7.05 23.98
C TYR A 311 -29.41 5.96 22.94
N THR A 312 -28.49 6.20 22.05
CA THR A 312 -28.30 5.37 20.86
C THR A 312 -26.82 5.07 20.60
N LYS A 313 -26.54 3.84 20.21
CA LYS A 313 -25.23 3.43 19.69
C LYS A 313 -25.25 3.38 18.18
N PHE A 314 -24.10 3.66 17.57
CA PHE A 314 -23.92 3.67 16.13
C PHE A 314 -22.66 2.91 15.74
N TYR A 315 -22.70 2.26 14.58
CA TYR A 315 -21.56 1.64 13.95
C TYR A 315 -21.49 2.07 12.49
N ARG A 316 -20.38 2.74 12.12
CA ARG A 316 -20.14 3.24 10.75
C ARG A 316 -21.33 4.02 10.16
N GLY A 317 -21.97 4.87 10.98
CA GLY A 317 -23.08 5.71 10.57
C GLY A 317 -24.45 5.03 10.62
N GLU A 318 -24.52 3.76 10.99
CA GLU A 318 -25.79 3.03 11.16
C GLU A 318 -26.14 2.93 12.65
N LYS A 319 -27.44 3.09 12.95
CA LYS A 319 -27.97 2.91 14.30
C LYS A 319 -27.93 1.42 14.65
N LEU A 320 -27.42 1.12 15.84
CA LEU A 320 -27.49 -0.22 16.41
C LEU A 320 -28.75 -0.33 17.29
N ASP A 321 -29.50 -1.41 17.08
CA ASP A 321 -30.71 -1.75 17.86
C ASP A 321 -30.37 -2.15 19.29
#